data_07c40f4fd37a40b31d6056b36e351a71
#
_entry.id   07c40f4fd37a40b31d6056b36e351a71
#
_cell.length_a   1.000
_cell.length_b   1.000
_cell.length_c   1.000
_cell.angle_alpha   90.00
_cell.angle_beta   90.00
_cell.angle_gamma   90.00
#
_symmetry.space_group_name_H-M   'P 1'
#
loop_
_entity.id
_entity.type
_entity.pdbx_description
1 polymer ?
#
loop_
_entity_poly.entity_id
_entity_poly.type
_entity_poly.pdbx_seq_one_letter_code
_entity_poly.pdbx_strand_id
1 'polypeptide(L)'
;GKTTLDGADAFKLYDTYGFPLDLTKEILEEEKMDVDEEGFKAAMEVQRQTARKARKVTNYMGADVTVYESIDPSVTSEFVGYDNLTYESKITVLTTDEEVVDALSDGERGTIFVEKTPFYATSGGQEADHGVISCGDGEFIVEDVVKLLGGKIGHIGRMTRGMMKAGDTVTLTVDAERRSLCARNHSATHLLQKALRTVLGTHVEQAGSSVNDERLRFDFSHFSAM
;
A
#
# COMPACT_ATOMS: atom_id res chain seq x y z
N GLY A 1 11.60 -27.25 39.30
CA GLY A 1 12.01 -26.22 38.34
C GLY A 1 10.94 -26.10 37.26
N LYS A 2 10.83 -24.97 36.61
CA LYS A 2 9.95 -24.84 35.43
C LYS A 2 10.46 -25.78 34.34
N THR A 3 9.57 -26.62 33.83
CA THR A 3 9.84 -27.58 32.74
C THR A 3 9.38 -27.07 31.38
N THR A 4 8.84 -25.86 31.33
CA THR A 4 8.32 -25.22 30.11
C THR A 4 8.77 -23.77 30.04
N LEU A 5 9.35 -23.35 28.93
CA LEU A 5 9.66 -21.95 28.62
C LEU A 5 8.38 -21.21 28.29
N ASP A 6 8.20 -20.05 28.89
CA ASP A 6 7.05 -19.18 28.62
C ASP A 6 7.05 -18.69 27.17
N GLY A 7 5.86 -18.66 26.55
CA GLY A 7 5.72 -18.25 25.15
C GLY A 7 6.15 -16.82 24.87
N ALA A 8 5.99 -15.89 25.83
CA ALA A 8 6.46 -14.52 25.69
C ALA A 8 7.99 -14.42 25.71
N ASP A 9 8.66 -15.25 26.53
CA ASP A 9 10.13 -15.33 26.57
C ASP A 9 10.67 -15.96 25.26
N ALA A 10 10.02 -17.02 24.76
CA ALA A 10 10.35 -17.61 23.46
C ALA A 10 10.14 -16.61 22.31
N PHE A 11 9.07 -15.81 22.36
CA PHE A 11 8.83 -14.75 21.40
C PHE A 11 9.89 -13.64 21.47
N LYS A 12 10.34 -13.27 22.64
CA LYS A 12 11.43 -12.29 22.81
C LYS A 12 12.74 -12.79 22.21
N LEU A 13 13.07 -14.08 22.34
CA LEU A 13 14.22 -14.69 21.67
C LEU A 13 14.10 -14.56 20.14
N TYR A 14 12.93 -14.80 19.61
CA TYR A 14 12.65 -14.67 18.16
C TYR A 14 12.71 -13.22 17.67
N ASP A 15 11.97 -12.32 18.32
CA ASP A 15 11.77 -10.94 17.85
C ASP A 15 13.00 -10.04 18.09
N THR A 16 13.64 -10.17 19.25
CA THR A 16 14.75 -9.31 19.65
C THR A 16 16.12 -9.85 19.22
N TYR A 17 16.28 -11.16 19.28
CA TYR A 17 17.58 -11.81 19.04
C TYR A 17 17.64 -12.61 17.72
N GLY A 18 16.54 -12.66 16.96
CA GLY A 18 16.46 -13.37 15.69
C GLY A 18 16.58 -14.90 15.82
N PHE A 19 16.23 -15.47 17.00
CA PHE A 19 16.41 -16.87 17.33
C PHE A 19 15.14 -17.67 16.94
N PRO A 20 15.19 -18.55 15.91
CA PRO A 20 14.02 -19.26 15.44
C PRO A 20 13.37 -20.15 16.51
N LEU A 21 12.03 -20.25 16.51
CA LEU A 21 11.31 -21.08 17.46
C LEU A 21 11.71 -22.56 17.38
N ASP A 22 11.97 -23.08 16.18
CA ASP A 22 12.38 -24.48 15.97
C ASP A 22 13.73 -24.76 16.63
N LEU A 23 14.69 -23.83 16.54
CA LEU A 23 15.97 -23.96 17.21
C LEU A 23 15.81 -23.82 18.74
N THR A 24 14.89 -22.98 19.22
CA THR A 24 14.55 -22.91 20.65
C THR A 24 14.01 -24.24 21.15
N LYS A 25 13.17 -24.92 20.38
CA LYS A 25 12.63 -26.26 20.72
C LYS A 25 13.73 -27.31 20.79
N GLU A 26 14.62 -27.38 19.78
CA GLU A 26 15.74 -28.33 19.77
C GLU A 26 16.60 -28.23 21.03
N ILE A 27 16.96 -27.00 21.43
CA ILE A 27 17.78 -26.78 22.63
C ILE A 27 17.02 -27.14 23.90
N LEU A 28 15.72 -26.85 23.97
CA LEU A 28 14.90 -27.19 25.14
C LEU A 28 14.67 -28.69 25.28
N GLU A 29 14.57 -29.42 24.18
CA GLU A 29 14.50 -30.89 24.18
C GLU A 29 15.77 -31.54 24.80
N GLU A 30 16.96 -31.02 24.50
CA GLU A 30 18.23 -31.48 25.11
C GLU A 30 18.23 -31.30 26.63
N GLU A 31 17.61 -30.21 27.13
CA GLU A 31 17.46 -29.91 28.55
C GLU A 31 16.20 -30.54 29.20
N LYS A 32 15.44 -31.36 28.45
CA LYS A 32 14.17 -31.97 28.88
C LYS A 32 13.13 -30.95 29.30
N MET A 33 13.09 -29.85 28.57
CA MET A 33 12.12 -28.77 28.73
C MET A 33 11.26 -28.64 27.48
N ASP A 34 10.10 -28.02 27.61
CA ASP A 34 9.16 -27.75 26.52
C ASP A 34 8.97 -26.22 26.34
N VAL A 35 8.27 -25.79 25.31
CA VAL A 35 7.95 -24.39 25.05
C VAL A 35 6.43 -24.20 24.93
N ASP A 36 5.93 -23.11 25.49
CA ASP A 36 4.54 -22.68 25.34
C ASP A 36 4.33 -22.07 23.94
N GLU A 37 4.00 -22.93 22.96
CA GLU A 37 3.76 -22.51 21.57
C GLU A 37 2.50 -21.65 21.42
N GLU A 38 1.49 -21.85 22.24
CA GLU A 38 0.26 -21.05 22.18
C GLU A 38 0.53 -19.63 22.67
N GLY A 39 1.27 -19.47 23.76
CA GLY A 39 1.75 -18.18 24.25
C GLY A 39 2.67 -17.47 23.25
N PHE A 40 3.55 -18.22 22.55
CA PHE A 40 4.38 -17.67 21.48
C PHE A 40 3.52 -17.13 20.32
N LYS A 41 2.53 -17.89 19.84
CA LYS A 41 1.61 -17.47 18.77
C LYS A 41 0.79 -16.26 19.18
N ALA A 42 0.32 -16.22 20.42
CA ALA A 42 -0.42 -15.07 20.96
C ALA A 42 0.46 -13.81 20.99
N ALA A 43 1.71 -13.90 21.46
CA ALA A 43 2.65 -12.79 21.49
C ALA A 43 2.98 -12.28 20.07
N MET A 44 3.16 -13.20 19.11
CA MET A 44 3.38 -12.86 17.70
C MET A 44 2.17 -12.13 17.09
N GLU A 45 0.94 -12.55 17.42
CA GLU A 45 -0.26 -11.89 16.91
C GLU A 45 -0.44 -10.49 17.50
N VAL A 46 -0.14 -10.30 18.78
CA VAL A 46 -0.11 -8.96 19.42
C VAL A 46 0.90 -8.04 18.72
N GLN A 47 2.09 -8.54 18.41
CA GLN A 47 3.10 -7.78 17.70
C GLN A 47 2.65 -7.43 16.27
N ARG A 48 2.05 -8.40 15.54
CA ARG A 48 1.47 -8.16 14.21
C ARG A 48 0.38 -7.08 14.25
N GLN A 49 -0.49 -7.13 15.25
CA GLN A 49 -1.54 -6.11 15.43
C GLN A 49 -0.95 -4.75 15.77
N THR A 50 0.08 -4.71 16.62
CA THR A 50 0.80 -3.48 16.97
C THR A 50 1.52 -2.89 15.74
N ALA A 51 2.20 -3.74 14.96
CA ALA A 51 2.84 -3.33 13.71
C ALA A 51 1.82 -2.88 12.65
N ARG A 52 0.64 -3.53 12.58
CA ARG A 52 -0.47 -3.07 11.72
C ARG A 52 -1.03 -1.74 12.19
N LYS A 53 -1.19 -1.52 13.50
CA LYS A 53 -1.62 -0.24 14.07
C LYS A 53 -0.57 0.86 13.84
N ALA A 54 0.71 0.56 14.02
CA ALA A 54 1.79 1.49 13.74
C ALA A 54 1.91 1.83 12.23
N ARG A 55 1.62 0.87 11.33
CA ARG A 55 1.54 1.11 9.89
C ARG A 55 0.28 1.88 9.48
N LYS A 56 -0.80 1.82 10.29
CA LYS A 56 -2.00 2.60 10.03
C LYS A 56 -1.83 4.10 10.32
N VAL A 57 -0.81 4.48 11.06
CA VAL A 57 -0.61 5.88 11.50
C VAL A 57 0.24 6.71 10.55
N THR A 58 0.91 6.09 9.57
CA THR A 58 1.69 6.85 8.58
C THR A 58 1.47 6.28 7.19
N ASN A 59 0.70 6.96 6.36
CA ASN A 59 0.83 6.84 4.92
C ASN A 59 2.23 7.34 4.52
N TYR A 60 2.78 6.76 3.46
CA TYR A 60 4.09 7.10 2.86
C TYR A 60 4.33 8.61 2.64
N MET A 61 3.27 9.44 2.73
CA MET A 61 3.27 10.90 2.55
C MET A 61 2.83 11.70 3.80
N GLY A 62 2.67 11.08 4.96
CA GLY A 62 2.43 11.80 6.23
C GLY A 62 1.00 12.24 6.51
N ALA A 63 0.03 11.86 5.68
CA ALA A 63 -1.39 12.11 5.99
C ALA A 63 -1.86 11.22 7.16
N ASP A 64 -2.53 11.82 8.11
CA ASP A 64 -3.12 11.09 9.25
C ASP A 64 -4.28 10.23 8.74
N VAL A 65 -4.16 8.90 8.84
CA VAL A 65 -5.18 7.94 8.37
C VAL A 65 -6.53 8.15 9.08
N THR A 66 -6.55 8.83 10.21
CA THR A 66 -7.77 9.15 10.97
C THR A 66 -8.72 10.05 10.21
N VAL A 67 -8.24 10.94 9.33
CA VAL A 67 -9.08 11.82 8.51
C VAL A 67 -9.97 11.01 7.57
N TYR A 68 -9.44 9.96 6.96
CA TYR A 68 -10.20 9.12 6.02
C TYR A 68 -11.28 8.27 6.70
N GLU A 69 -11.13 8.00 8.00
CA GLU A 69 -12.14 7.29 8.81
C GLU A 69 -13.39 8.15 9.04
N SER A 70 -13.27 9.48 8.97
CA SER A 70 -14.39 10.41 9.09
C SER A 70 -15.23 10.58 7.80
N ILE A 71 -14.74 10.05 6.67
CA ILE A 71 -15.47 10.10 5.39
C ILE A 71 -16.65 9.14 5.43
N ASP A 72 -17.81 9.62 4.99
CA ASP A 72 -19.04 8.83 4.91
C ASP A 72 -18.78 7.46 4.26
N PRO A 73 -19.17 6.34 4.89
CA PRO A 73 -18.99 5.01 4.35
C PRO A 73 -19.65 4.76 2.97
N SER A 74 -20.68 5.55 2.62
CA SER A 74 -21.37 5.45 1.32
C SER A 74 -20.54 6.01 0.15
N VAL A 75 -19.50 6.81 0.43
CA VAL A 75 -18.60 7.34 -0.60
C VAL A 75 -17.77 6.20 -1.17
N THR A 76 -17.85 6.01 -2.49
CA THR A 76 -17.09 5.01 -3.24
C THR A 76 -16.53 5.63 -4.50
N SER A 77 -15.50 5.03 -5.08
CA SER A 77 -14.93 5.43 -6.36
C SER A 77 -14.86 4.25 -7.32
N GLU A 78 -15.28 4.45 -8.55
CA GLU A 78 -15.15 3.45 -9.63
C GLU A 78 -13.85 3.70 -10.41
N PHE A 79 -13.03 2.66 -10.60
CA PHE A 79 -11.83 2.74 -11.42
C PHE A 79 -12.19 2.48 -12.89
N VAL A 80 -11.89 3.44 -13.76
CA VAL A 80 -12.15 3.40 -15.21
C VAL A 80 -10.88 3.48 -16.05
N GLY A 81 -9.72 3.35 -15.44
CA GLY A 81 -8.41 3.63 -16.03
C GLY A 81 -7.83 2.53 -16.90
N TYR A 82 -8.55 1.41 -17.14
CA TYR A 82 -8.12 0.43 -18.15
C TYR A 82 -8.30 0.96 -19.56
N ASP A 83 -9.39 1.71 -19.81
CA ASP A 83 -9.76 2.20 -21.12
C ASP A 83 -9.57 3.72 -21.28
N ASN A 84 -9.34 4.43 -20.17
CA ASN A 84 -9.30 5.89 -20.15
C ASN A 84 -8.05 6.40 -19.44
N LEU A 85 -7.33 7.32 -20.08
CA LEU A 85 -6.25 8.11 -19.45
C LEU A 85 -6.73 9.50 -19.03
N THR A 86 -7.84 9.94 -19.58
CA THR A 86 -8.52 11.19 -19.20
C THR A 86 -9.99 10.88 -18.97
N TYR A 87 -10.56 11.43 -17.88
CA TYR A 87 -11.96 11.21 -17.54
C TYR A 87 -12.54 12.42 -16.83
N GLU A 88 -13.80 12.75 -17.14
CA GLU A 88 -14.56 13.80 -16.44
C GLU A 88 -15.36 13.17 -15.30
N SER A 89 -15.23 13.69 -14.10
CA SER A 89 -15.87 13.14 -12.91
C SER A 89 -16.24 14.23 -11.91
N LYS A 90 -17.04 13.86 -10.91
CA LYS A 90 -17.47 14.78 -9.86
C LYS A 90 -16.68 14.55 -8.58
N ILE A 91 -16.23 15.63 -7.94
CA ILE A 91 -15.63 15.57 -6.61
C ILE A 91 -16.68 15.20 -5.59
N THR A 92 -16.43 14.15 -4.83
CA THR A 92 -17.34 13.69 -3.75
C THR A 92 -16.91 14.21 -2.38
N VAL A 93 -15.59 14.18 -2.10
CA VAL A 93 -15.01 14.61 -0.82
C VAL A 93 -13.65 15.23 -1.07
N LEU A 94 -13.29 16.20 -0.25
CA LEU A 94 -11.96 16.81 -0.15
C LEU A 94 -11.48 16.72 1.30
N THR A 95 -10.19 16.47 1.48
CA THR A 95 -9.56 16.49 2.80
C THR A 95 -8.26 17.27 2.75
N THR A 96 -7.89 17.92 3.84
CA THR A 96 -6.50 18.25 4.17
C THR A 96 -5.83 17.04 4.83
N ASP A 97 -4.64 17.19 5.36
CA ASP A 97 -3.98 16.14 6.16
C ASP A 97 -4.66 15.96 7.54
N GLU A 98 -5.50 16.91 7.99
CA GLU A 98 -6.07 16.95 9.33
C GLU A 98 -7.59 16.78 9.35
N GLU A 99 -8.32 17.23 8.33
CA GLU A 99 -9.78 17.25 8.32
C GLU A 99 -10.42 17.15 6.93
N VAL A 100 -11.70 16.79 6.91
CA VAL A 100 -12.56 16.88 5.72
C VAL A 100 -12.94 18.35 5.52
N VAL A 101 -12.78 18.85 4.29
CA VAL A 101 -13.02 20.26 3.94
C VAL A 101 -13.99 20.39 2.77
N ASP A 102 -14.64 21.54 2.66
CA ASP A 102 -15.54 21.86 1.55
C ASP A 102 -14.79 22.31 0.27
N ALA A 103 -13.56 22.80 0.44
CA ALA A 103 -12.73 23.29 -0.66
C ALA A 103 -11.23 23.15 -0.36
N LEU A 104 -10.43 23.03 -1.41
CA LEU A 104 -8.98 23.17 -1.40
C LEU A 104 -8.58 24.37 -2.26
N SER A 105 -7.68 25.20 -1.76
CA SER A 105 -7.21 26.44 -2.39
C SER A 105 -5.74 26.35 -2.81
N ASP A 106 -5.30 27.33 -3.59
CA ASP A 106 -3.91 27.43 -4.07
C ASP A 106 -2.87 27.23 -2.97
N GLY A 107 -1.91 26.35 -3.23
CA GLY A 107 -0.83 25.96 -2.31
C GLY A 107 -1.21 24.90 -1.28
N GLU A 108 -2.49 24.60 -1.08
CA GLU A 108 -2.91 23.58 -0.10
C GLU A 108 -2.63 22.15 -0.57
N ARG A 109 -2.18 21.33 0.36
CA ARG A 109 -2.08 19.88 0.20
C ARG A 109 -3.36 19.22 0.69
N GLY A 110 -3.69 18.09 0.05
CA GLY A 110 -4.85 17.35 0.47
C GLY A 110 -5.10 16.11 -0.37
N THR A 111 -6.30 15.54 -0.19
CA THR A 111 -6.76 14.38 -0.94
C THR A 111 -8.10 14.68 -1.59
N ILE A 112 -8.21 14.39 -2.88
CA ILE A 112 -9.43 14.53 -3.66
C ILE A 112 -10.04 13.14 -3.91
N PHE A 113 -11.32 12.97 -3.58
CA PHE A 113 -12.12 11.80 -3.91
C PHE A 113 -13.12 12.16 -4.98
N VAL A 114 -13.30 11.26 -5.95
CA VAL A 114 -14.21 11.44 -7.08
C VAL A 114 -15.08 10.20 -7.28
N GLU A 115 -16.20 10.34 -8.01
CA GLU A 115 -17.10 9.20 -8.32
C GLU A 115 -16.41 8.15 -9.19
N LYS A 116 -15.70 8.60 -10.25
CA LYS A 116 -14.98 7.73 -11.19
C LYS A 116 -13.59 8.28 -11.46
N THR A 117 -12.60 7.41 -11.51
CA THR A 117 -11.22 7.83 -11.72
C THR A 117 -10.47 6.95 -12.71
N PRO A 118 -9.67 7.56 -13.63
CA PRO A 118 -8.74 6.82 -14.47
C PRO A 118 -7.40 6.52 -13.75
N PHE A 119 -7.16 7.07 -12.56
CA PHE A 119 -5.91 6.91 -11.82
C PHE A 119 -5.83 5.54 -11.14
N TYR A 120 -4.75 4.81 -11.43
CA TYR A 120 -4.44 3.56 -10.76
C TYR A 120 -3.86 3.83 -9.37
N ALA A 121 -4.49 3.26 -8.36
CA ALA A 121 -3.97 3.31 -6.98
C ALA A 121 -2.89 2.24 -6.76
N THR A 122 -1.90 2.51 -5.92
CA THR A 122 -0.86 1.55 -5.54
C THR A 122 -1.46 0.19 -5.18
N SER A 123 -1.13 -0.82 -5.96
CA SER A 123 -1.63 -2.19 -5.78
C SER A 123 -0.77 -3.19 -6.54
N GLY A 124 -0.72 -4.45 -6.05
CA GLY A 124 -0.02 -5.54 -6.73
C GLY A 124 1.48 -5.29 -6.96
N GLY A 125 2.12 -4.47 -6.13
CA GLY A 125 3.53 -4.07 -6.29
C GLY A 125 3.76 -2.93 -7.28
N GLN A 126 2.75 -2.49 -8.03
CA GLN A 126 2.86 -1.32 -8.92
C GLN A 126 2.56 -0.05 -8.15
N GLU A 127 3.41 0.96 -8.33
CA GLU A 127 3.21 2.31 -7.81
C GLU A 127 2.00 2.99 -8.47
N ALA A 128 1.42 3.95 -7.74
CA ALA A 128 0.28 4.75 -8.19
C ALA A 128 0.62 5.61 -9.41
N ASP A 129 -0.40 6.00 -10.14
CA ASP A 129 -0.26 7.01 -11.17
C ASP A 129 -0.03 8.39 -10.62
N HIS A 130 0.62 9.21 -11.42
CA HIS A 130 0.70 10.64 -11.28
C HIS A 130 -0.12 11.33 -12.38
N GLY A 131 -0.40 12.60 -12.21
CA GLY A 131 -1.09 13.39 -13.21
C GLY A 131 -1.72 14.65 -12.65
N VAL A 132 -2.80 15.11 -13.28
CA VAL A 132 -3.43 16.38 -12.97
C VAL A 132 -4.93 16.23 -12.87
N ILE A 133 -5.54 16.90 -11.89
CA ILE A 133 -6.99 17.14 -11.81
C ILE A 133 -7.21 18.63 -12.06
N SER A 134 -8.08 18.99 -13.00
CA SER A 134 -8.35 20.37 -13.38
C SER A 134 -9.83 20.70 -13.37
N CYS A 135 -10.16 21.95 -12.98
CA CYS A 135 -11.51 22.50 -13.00
C CYS A 135 -11.44 24.02 -13.19
N GLY A 136 -11.90 24.54 -14.34
CA GLY A 136 -11.77 25.96 -14.66
C GLY A 136 -10.32 26.44 -14.53
N ASP A 137 -10.09 27.40 -13.62
CA ASP A 137 -8.74 27.90 -13.33
C ASP A 137 -8.00 27.07 -12.27
N GLY A 138 -8.69 26.11 -11.62
CA GLY A 138 -8.15 25.23 -10.59
C GLY A 138 -7.29 24.12 -11.18
N GLU A 139 -6.14 23.84 -10.56
CA GLU A 139 -5.23 22.77 -10.92
C GLU A 139 -4.67 22.10 -9.67
N PHE A 140 -4.80 20.79 -9.62
CA PHE A 140 -4.28 19.94 -8.56
C PHE A 140 -3.34 18.90 -9.15
N ILE A 141 -2.10 18.87 -8.66
CA ILE A 141 -1.10 17.87 -9.07
C ILE A 141 -1.28 16.63 -8.20
N VAL A 142 -1.54 15.48 -8.83
CA VAL A 142 -1.62 14.19 -8.17
C VAL A 142 -0.23 13.60 -8.05
N GLU A 143 0.21 13.39 -6.81
CA GLU A 143 1.54 12.86 -6.47
C GLU A 143 1.47 11.38 -6.03
N ASP A 144 0.32 10.93 -5.53
CA ASP A 144 0.06 9.55 -5.14
C ASP A 144 -1.43 9.23 -5.21
N VAL A 145 -1.79 7.95 -5.34
CA VAL A 145 -3.17 7.48 -5.32
C VAL A 145 -3.30 6.26 -4.43
N VAL A 146 -4.20 6.34 -3.46
CA VAL A 146 -4.41 5.30 -2.45
C VAL A 146 -5.79 4.68 -2.56
N LYS A 147 -5.85 3.36 -2.33
CA LYS A 147 -7.11 2.63 -2.21
C LYS A 147 -7.43 2.41 -0.73
N LEU A 148 -8.54 2.94 -0.30
CA LEU A 148 -9.02 2.86 1.08
C LEU A 148 -10.11 1.80 1.23
N LEU A 149 -10.40 1.43 2.49
CA LEU A 149 -11.51 0.55 2.81
C LEU A 149 -12.85 1.14 2.33
N GLY A 150 -13.77 0.26 1.91
CA GLY A 150 -15.07 0.68 1.37
C GLY A 150 -15.03 1.13 -0.09
N GLY A 151 -13.94 0.85 -0.84
CA GLY A 151 -13.86 1.14 -2.27
C GLY A 151 -13.59 2.61 -2.62
N LYS A 152 -13.09 3.39 -1.66
CA LYS A 152 -12.67 4.78 -1.89
C LYS A 152 -11.29 4.82 -2.56
N ILE A 153 -11.13 5.71 -3.56
CA ILE A 153 -9.84 5.99 -4.20
C ILE A 153 -9.51 7.47 -3.95
N GLY A 154 -8.45 7.73 -3.18
CA GLY A 154 -8.01 9.07 -2.82
C GLY A 154 -6.81 9.51 -3.66
N HIS A 155 -6.89 10.69 -4.26
CA HIS A 155 -5.83 11.31 -5.04
C HIS A 155 -5.10 12.30 -4.15
N ILE A 156 -3.90 11.95 -3.71
CA ILE A 156 -3.07 12.76 -2.80
C ILE A 156 -2.19 13.69 -3.61
N GLY A 157 -2.13 14.95 -3.20
CA GLY A 157 -1.32 15.93 -3.90
C GLY A 157 -1.50 17.35 -3.37
N ARG A 158 -1.41 18.32 -4.26
CA ARG A 158 -1.50 19.75 -3.91
C ARG A 158 -2.16 20.58 -4.99
N MET A 159 -2.88 21.61 -4.57
CA MET A 159 -3.34 22.66 -5.44
C MET A 159 -2.13 23.52 -5.90
N THR A 160 -1.99 23.73 -7.20
CA THR A 160 -0.95 24.59 -7.78
C THR A 160 -1.49 25.93 -8.22
N ARG A 161 -2.81 26.03 -8.35
CA ARG A 161 -3.53 27.29 -8.58
C ARG A 161 -5.03 27.13 -8.38
N GLY A 162 -5.71 28.22 -8.14
CA GLY A 162 -7.16 28.30 -8.06
C GLY A 162 -7.75 27.62 -6.84
N MET A 163 -8.97 27.11 -6.99
CA MET A 163 -9.73 26.44 -5.92
C MET A 163 -10.57 25.33 -6.53
N MET A 164 -10.76 24.24 -5.76
CA MET A 164 -11.72 23.17 -6.06
C MET A 164 -12.63 22.91 -4.86
N LYS A 165 -13.90 22.59 -5.12
CA LYS A 165 -14.92 22.37 -4.10
C LYS A 165 -15.57 20.99 -4.25
N ALA A 166 -16.11 20.49 -3.14
CA ALA A 166 -16.95 19.31 -3.20
C ALA A 166 -18.17 19.59 -4.11
N GLY A 167 -18.45 18.64 -5.00
CA GLY A 167 -19.49 18.77 -6.01
C GLY A 167 -19.06 19.34 -7.36
N ASP A 168 -17.84 19.88 -7.48
CA ASP A 168 -17.30 20.35 -8.76
C ASP A 168 -17.11 19.20 -9.75
N THR A 169 -17.36 19.48 -11.01
CA THR A 169 -16.99 18.59 -12.13
C THR A 169 -15.57 18.90 -12.55
N VAL A 170 -14.72 17.86 -12.54
CA VAL A 170 -13.28 17.97 -12.80
C VAL A 170 -12.86 17.06 -13.93
N THR A 171 -11.81 17.44 -14.64
CA THR A 171 -11.12 16.59 -15.60
C THR A 171 -9.89 15.98 -14.95
N LEU A 172 -9.84 14.65 -14.90
CA LEU A 172 -8.71 13.87 -14.41
C LEU A 172 -7.87 13.43 -15.61
N THR A 173 -6.57 13.73 -15.58
CA THR A 173 -5.63 13.38 -16.66
C THR A 173 -4.42 12.68 -16.07
N VAL A 174 -4.26 11.39 -16.41
CA VAL A 174 -3.12 10.56 -15.99
C VAL A 174 -1.91 10.90 -16.83
N ASP A 175 -0.72 10.88 -16.22
CA ASP A 175 0.55 10.90 -16.95
C ASP A 175 0.67 9.61 -17.79
N ALA A 176 0.37 9.74 -19.08
CA ALA A 176 0.31 8.63 -20.01
C ALA A 176 1.66 7.97 -20.25
N GLU A 177 2.75 8.75 -20.24
CA GLU A 177 4.10 8.24 -20.43
C GLU A 177 4.53 7.39 -19.23
N ARG A 178 4.39 7.92 -18.02
CA ARG A 178 4.70 7.20 -16.78
C ARG A 178 3.85 5.92 -16.66
N ARG A 179 2.54 5.98 -16.92
CA ARG A 179 1.63 4.82 -16.93
C ARG A 179 2.12 3.74 -17.90
N SER A 180 2.51 4.13 -19.12
CA SER A 180 3.00 3.20 -20.14
C SER A 180 4.29 2.49 -19.72
N LEU A 181 5.21 3.21 -19.08
CA LEU A 181 6.47 2.64 -18.55
C LEU A 181 6.18 1.66 -17.40
N CYS A 182 5.34 2.05 -16.44
CA CYS A 182 4.90 1.16 -15.35
C CYS A 182 4.24 -0.11 -15.89
N ALA A 183 3.34 -0.01 -16.87
CA ALA A 183 2.65 -1.15 -17.46
C ALA A 183 3.61 -2.12 -18.17
N ARG A 184 4.64 -1.61 -18.85
CA ARG A 184 5.71 -2.44 -19.45
C ARG A 184 6.51 -3.18 -18.39
N ASN A 185 6.93 -2.48 -17.34
CA ASN A 185 7.66 -3.08 -16.23
C ASN A 185 6.83 -4.11 -15.47
N HIS A 186 5.54 -3.87 -15.29
CA HIS A 186 4.61 -4.84 -14.72
C HIS A 186 4.51 -6.11 -15.58
N SER A 187 4.33 -5.96 -16.89
CA SER A 187 4.30 -7.09 -17.83
C SER A 187 5.65 -7.85 -17.84
N ALA A 188 6.78 -7.13 -17.81
CA ALA A 188 8.10 -7.71 -17.73
C ALA A 188 8.30 -8.54 -16.44
N THR A 189 7.70 -8.11 -15.32
CA THR A 189 7.72 -8.88 -14.05
C THR A 189 7.06 -10.25 -14.22
N HIS A 190 5.91 -10.33 -14.89
CA HIS A 190 5.26 -11.62 -15.18
C HIS A 190 6.09 -12.52 -16.10
N LEU A 191 6.72 -11.93 -17.12
CA LEU A 191 7.61 -12.67 -18.01
C LEU A 191 8.84 -13.19 -17.26
N LEU A 192 9.43 -12.36 -16.39
CA LEU A 192 10.56 -12.75 -15.53
C LEU A 192 10.18 -13.91 -14.61
N GLN A 193 9.05 -13.84 -13.92
CA GLN A 193 8.56 -14.94 -13.09
C GLN A 193 8.42 -16.24 -13.90
N LYS A 194 7.82 -16.16 -15.08
CA LYS A 194 7.67 -17.33 -15.96
C LYS A 194 9.02 -17.90 -16.38
N ALA A 195 9.97 -17.07 -16.76
CA ALA A 195 11.31 -17.48 -17.14
C ALA A 195 12.04 -18.16 -15.98
N LEU A 196 12.03 -17.55 -14.79
CA LEU A 196 12.64 -18.13 -13.58
C LEU A 196 12.06 -19.51 -13.25
N ARG A 197 10.74 -19.66 -13.29
CA ARG A 197 10.08 -20.97 -13.06
C ARG A 197 10.43 -22.01 -14.14
N THR A 198 10.65 -21.57 -15.36
CA THR A 198 11.01 -22.46 -16.47
C THR A 198 12.46 -22.93 -16.35
N VAL A 199 13.38 -22.05 -15.95
CA VAL A 199 14.84 -22.34 -15.90
C VAL A 199 15.24 -22.97 -14.57
N LEU A 200 14.78 -22.42 -13.44
CA LEU A 200 15.17 -22.83 -12.09
C LEU A 200 14.26 -23.89 -11.49
N GLY A 201 13.01 -23.98 -11.94
CA GLY A 201 12.04 -24.96 -11.47
C GLY A 201 10.78 -24.34 -10.84
N THR A 202 9.76 -25.18 -10.67
CA THR A 202 8.42 -24.77 -10.20
C THR A 202 8.37 -24.32 -8.74
N HIS A 203 9.43 -24.58 -7.95
CA HIS A 203 9.57 -24.12 -6.56
C HIS A 203 9.81 -22.62 -6.44
N VAL A 204 10.14 -21.93 -7.54
CA VAL A 204 10.30 -20.47 -7.55
C VAL A 204 8.93 -19.83 -7.32
N GLU A 205 8.80 -19.16 -6.19
CA GLU A 205 7.59 -18.44 -5.77
C GLU A 205 7.92 -16.99 -5.49
N GLN A 206 6.98 -16.11 -5.83
CA GLN A 206 7.12 -14.68 -5.55
C GLN A 206 7.09 -14.42 -4.05
N ALA A 207 8.14 -13.78 -3.53
CA ALA A 207 8.20 -13.27 -2.15
C ALA A 207 7.78 -11.79 -2.08
N GLY A 208 8.05 -11.02 -3.14
CA GLY A 208 7.66 -9.62 -3.25
C GLY A 208 7.86 -9.07 -4.65
N SER A 209 7.28 -7.90 -4.93
CA SER A 209 7.54 -7.15 -6.16
C SER A 209 7.39 -5.65 -5.93
N SER A 210 8.11 -4.86 -6.71
CA SER A 210 7.96 -3.41 -6.78
C SER A 210 8.16 -2.98 -8.23
N VAL A 211 7.21 -2.21 -8.76
CA VAL A 211 7.17 -1.79 -10.16
C VAL A 211 6.87 -0.31 -10.24
N ASN A 212 7.74 0.44 -10.89
CA ASN A 212 7.54 1.84 -11.25
C ASN A 212 7.96 2.10 -12.71
N ASP A 213 8.01 3.35 -13.11
CA ASP A 213 8.38 3.77 -14.47
C ASP A 213 9.86 3.52 -14.80
N GLU A 214 10.75 3.50 -13.80
CA GLU A 214 12.19 3.33 -14.01
C GLU A 214 12.62 1.87 -13.98
N ARG A 215 12.02 1.04 -13.10
CA ARG A 215 12.49 -0.32 -12.82
C ARG A 215 11.39 -1.25 -12.29
N LEU A 216 11.69 -2.53 -12.37
CA LEU A 216 11.00 -3.58 -11.62
C LEU A 216 11.96 -4.22 -10.60
N ARG A 217 11.43 -4.64 -9.46
CA ARG A 217 12.07 -5.54 -8.51
C ARG A 217 11.19 -6.76 -8.33
N PHE A 218 11.77 -7.93 -8.38
CA PHE A 218 11.07 -9.18 -8.16
C PHE A 218 11.86 -10.04 -7.17
N ASP A 219 11.32 -10.23 -6.00
CA ASP A 219 11.89 -11.04 -4.93
C ASP A 219 11.28 -12.43 -5.00
N PHE A 220 12.09 -13.47 -4.97
CA PHE A 220 11.63 -14.85 -5.10
C PHE A 220 12.46 -15.82 -4.26
N SER A 221 11.88 -17.01 -3.97
CA SER A 221 12.55 -18.07 -3.22
C SER A 221 13.35 -18.99 -4.16
N HIS A 222 14.61 -19.32 -3.76
CA HIS A 222 15.44 -20.29 -4.42
C HIS A 222 16.43 -20.92 -3.42
N PHE A 223 16.87 -22.15 -3.65
CA PHE A 223 17.69 -22.94 -2.69
C PHE A 223 19.17 -22.58 -2.70
N SER A 224 19.69 -21.97 -3.78
CA SER A 224 21.09 -21.66 -3.96
C SER A 224 21.30 -20.29 -4.63
N ALA A 225 22.49 -19.75 -4.49
CA ALA A 225 22.90 -18.57 -5.26
C ALA A 225 22.83 -18.84 -6.77
N MET A 226 22.43 -17.83 -7.52
CA MET A 226 22.39 -17.84 -8.98
C MET A 226 23.73 -17.39 -9.57
#